data_4d6943f89bcc8d3b4abb6cd9f25dd7da
#
_entry.id   4d6943f89bcc8d3b4abb6cd9f25dd7da
#
_cell.length_a   1.000
_cell.length_b   1.000
_cell.length_c   1.000
_cell.angle_alpha   90.00
_cell.angle_beta   90.00
_cell.angle_gamma   90.00
#
_symmetry.space_group_name_H-M   'P 1'
#
loop_
_entity.id
_entity.type
_entity.pdbx_description
1 polymer ?
#
loop_
_entity_poly.entity_id
_entity_poly.type
_entity_poly.pdbx_seq_one_letter_code
_entity_poly.pdbx_strand_id
1 'polypeptide(L)'
;VPLLAAAIAAKTGVLELSPGFQWLATTPALAALGTATLLEVGAYSVPWLDQLLDLVATPAAMVAGMVAAASVVVDLPPVLKWGAVLLAGGAAGVTQGATVFTRFKSTTLTGGMGNPVVSTLELVSAVVTSVLAIFLPMLTLVAVLLLFVFFTRRVHGVLFGRRAARAAAAAANGPPKVPRGPMRR
;
A
#
# COMPACT_ATOMS: atom_id res chain seq x y z
N VAL A 1 8.11 -8.02 4.32
CA VAL A 1 9.38 -7.31 4.64
C VAL A 1 9.27 -6.51 5.95
N PRO A 2 8.29 -5.60 6.20
CA PRO A 2 8.26 -4.79 7.42
C PRO A 2 8.18 -5.59 8.72
N LEU A 3 7.39 -6.67 8.74
CA LEU A 3 7.27 -7.52 9.92
C LEU A 3 8.57 -8.28 10.24
N LEU A 4 9.30 -8.72 9.21
CA LEU A 4 10.64 -9.32 9.37
C LEU A 4 11.63 -8.30 9.93
N ALA A 5 11.62 -7.06 9.42
CA ALA A 5 12.48 -6.00 9.93
C ALA A 5 12.20 -5.68 11.42
N ALA A 6 10.93 -5.60 11.80
CA ALA A 6 10.53 -5.41 13.20
C ALA A 6 10.98 -6.59 14.09
N ALA A 7 10.83 -7.83 13.60
CA ALA A 7 11.28 -9.03 14.31
C ALA A 7 12.82 -9.07 14.50
N ILE A 8 13.59 -8.68 13.50
CA ILE A 8 15.06 -8.54 13.58
C ILE A 8 15.42 -7.44 14.59
N ALA A 9 14.80 -6.27 14.50
CA ALA A 9 15.06 -5.16 15.42
C ALA A 9 14.75 -5.54 16.88
N ALA A 10 13.69 -6.30 17.10
CA ALA A 10 13.36 -6.82 18.42
C ALA A 10 14.37 -7.86 18.90
N LYS A 11 14.81 -8.76 18.03
CA LYS A 11 15.84 -9.76 18.36
C LYS A 11 17.18 -9.13 18.75
N THR A 12 17.51 -8.00 18.12
CA THR A 12 18.76 -7.26 18.40
C THR A 12 18.63 -6.25 19.55
N GLY A 13 17.45 -6.14 20.18
CA GLY A 13 17.21 -5.23 21.29
C GLY A 13 17.04 -3.76 20.89
N VAL A 14 16.87 -3.47 19.59
CA VAL A 14 16.64 -2.11 19.07
C VAL A 14 15.16 -1.71 19.22
N LEU A 15 14.25 -2.67 19.22
CA LEU A 15 12.81 -2.47 19.31
C LEU A 15 12.23 -3.31 20.45
N GLU A 16 11.41 -2.69 21.31
CA GLU A 16 10.63 -3.41 22.32
C GLU A 16 9.28 -3.81 21.78
N LEU A 17 8.93 -5.10 21.96
CA LEU A 17 7.64 -5.64 21.56
C LEU A 17 6.67 -5.70 22.74
N SER A 18 5.39 -5.51 22.45
CA SER A 18 4.30 -5.78 23.41
C SER A 18 4.39 -7.19 23.97
N PRO A 19 3.99 -7.41 25.26
CA PRO A 19 4.15 -8.71 25.94
C PRO A 19 3.58 -9.90 25.19
N GLY A 20 2.50 -9.76 24.45
CA GLY A 20 1.91 -10.84 23.64
C GLY A 20 2.60 -11.13 22.32
N PHE A 21 3.61 -10.34 21.92
CA PHE A 21 4.26 -10.44 20.59
C PHE A 21 5.76 -10.78 20.66
N GLN A 22 6.29 -11.08 21.84
CA GLN A 22 7.70 -11.42 22.02
C GLN A 22 8.12 -12.67 21.21
N TRP A 23 7.17 -13.51 20.85
CA TRP A 23 7.41 -14.67 19.99
C TRP A 23 7.96 -14.29 18.61
N LEU A 24 7.68 -13.07 18.09
CA LEU A 24 8.24 -12.58 16.83
C LEU A 24 9.77 -12.50 16.84
N ALA A 25 10.38 -12.22 17.99
CA ALA A 25 11.83 -12.17 18.15
C ALA A 25 12.48 -13.55 18.30
N THR A 26 11.72 -14.64 18.26
CA THR A 26 12.25 -16.01 18.36
C THR A 26 12.89 -16.46 17.06
N THR A 27 13.87 -17.35 17.14
CA THR A 27 14.54 -17.90 15.95
C THR A 27 13.58 -18.61 14.98
N PRO A 28 12.59 -19.41 15.44
CA PRO A 28 11.62 -20.00 14.54
C PRO A 28 10.75 -18.97 13.79
N ALA A 29 10.32 -17.90 14.47
CA ALA A 29 9.55 -16.84 13.85
C ALA A 29 10.37 -16.10 12.78
N LEU A 30 11.62 -15.76 13.09
CA LEU A 30 12.55 -15.16 12.13
C LEU A 30 12.82 -16.07 10.93
N ALA A 31 13.00 -17.37 11.15
CA ALA A 31 13.17 -18.32 10.06
C ALA A 31 11.92 -18.38 9.17
N ALA A 32 10.73 -18.44 9.76
CA ALA A 32 9.47 -18.46 9.00
C ALA A 32 9.26 -17.16 8.19
N LEU A 33 9.43 -15.98 8.82
CA LEU A 33 9.29 -14.68 8.15
C LEU A 33 10.37 -14.46 7.08
N GLY A 34 11.61 -14.90 7.35
CA GLY A 34 12.70 -14.85 6.38
C GLY A 34 12.43 -15.74 5.17
N THR A 35 12.00 -16.99 5.41
CA THR A 35 11.61 -17.90 4.33
C THR A 35 10.46 -17.34 3.50
N ALA A 36 9.42 -16.81 4.14
CA ALA A 36 8.30 -16.18 3.44
C ALA A 36 8.75 -15.01 2.56
N THR A 37 9.66 -14.14 3.09
CA THR A 37 10.22 -13.03 2.32
C THR A 37 11.08 -13.51 1.15
N LEU A 38 11.89 -14.55 1.33
CA LEU A 38 12.70 -15.13 0.25
C LEU A 38 11.83 -15.76 -0.85
N LEU A 39 10.73 -16.45 -0.47
CA LEU A 39 9.78 -17.00 -1.41
C LEU A 39 9.05 -15.90 -2.18
N GLU A 40 8.64 -14.83 -1.50
CA GLU A 40 8.05 -13.65 -2.12
C GLU A 40 8.98 -13.04 -3.18
N VAL A 41 10.23 -12.77 -2.82
CA VAL A 41 11.24 -12.22 -3.75
C VAL A 41 11.55 -13.19 -4.88
N GLY A 42 11.67 -14.49 -4.60
CA GLY A 42 11.91 -15.52 -5.62
C GLY A 42 10.77 -15.65 -6.62
N ALA A 43 9.54 -15.47 -6.17
CA ALA A 43 8.36 -15.52 -7.03
C ALA A 43 8.32 -14.41 -8.09
N TYR A 44 8.97 -13.27 -7.87
CA TYR A 44 9.05 -12.19 -8.85
C TYR A 44 9.71 -12.61 -10.18
N SER A 45 10.50 -13.67 -10.15
CA SER A 45 11.17 -14.24 -11.34
C SER A 45 10.26 -15.19 -12.13
N VAL A 46 9.09 -15.57 -11.58
CA VAL A 46 8.19 -16.57 -12.17
C VAL A 46 6.80 -15.95 -12.35
N PRO A 47 6.42 -15.51 -13.57
CA PRO A 47 5.21 -14.70 -13.77
C PRO A 47 3.89 -15.32 -13.29
N TRP A 48 3.70 -16.63 -13.43
CA TRP A 48 2.49 -17.31 -12.97
C TRP A 48 2.43 -17.42 -11.43
N LEU A 49 3.60 -17.54 -10.77
CA LEU A 49 3.71 -17.62 -9.32
C LEU A 49 3.50 -16.23 -8.68
N ASP A 50 4.01 -15.18 -9.33
CA ASP A 50 3.78 -13.79 -8.94
C ASP A 50 2.27 -13.46 -8.94
N GLN A 51 1.54 -13.84 -9.99
CA GLN A 51 0.09 -13.64 -10.06
C GLN A 51 -0.70 -14.43 -9.00
N LEU A 52 -0.28 -15.65 -8.69
CA LEU A 52 -0.91 -16.46 -7.66
C LEU A 52 -0.67 -15.87 -6.25
N LEU A 53 0.54 -15.39 -6.01
CA LEU A 53 0.89 -14.71 -4.76
C LEU A 53 0.13 -13.40 -4.59
N ASP A 54 -0.06 -12.62 -5.64
CA ASP A 54 -0.83 -11.37 -5.60
C ASP A 54 -2.28 -11.58 -5.11
N LEU A 55 -2.88 -12.75 -5.37
CA LEU A 55 -4.21 -13.09 -4.87
C LEU A 55 -4.26 -13.18 -3.34
N VAL A 56 -3.19 -13.72 -2.73
CA VAL A 56 -3.09 -13.92 -1.27
C VAL A 56 -2.41 -12.72 -0.60
N ALA A 57 -1.60 -11.96 -1.34
CA ALA A 57 -0.76 -10.90 -0.82
C ALA A 57 -1.56 -9.79 -0.12
N THR A 58 -2.71 -9.39 -0.67
CA THR A 58 -3.51 -8.31 -0.08
C THR A 58 -4.06 -8.68 1.31
N PRO A 59 -4.77 -9.80 1.52
CA PRO A 59 -5.21 -10.18 2.86
C PRO A 59 -4.03 -10.48 3.80
N ALA A 60 -2.96 -11.09 3.30
CA ALA A 60 -1.75 -11.35 4.10
C ALA A 60 -1.08 -10.04 4.55
N ALA A 61 -0.99 -9.03 3.69
CA ALA A 61 -0.46 -7.72 4.04
C ALA A 61 -1.31 -7.01 5.11
N MET A 62 -2.64 -7.10 5.02
CA MET A 62 -3.53 -6.55 6.04
C MET A 62 -3.27 -7.18 7.41
N VAL A 63 -3.20 -8.51 7.48
CA VAL A 63 -2.91 -9.24 8.71
C VAL A 63 -1.52 -8.89 9.24
N ALA A 64 -0.50 -8.89 8.38
CA ALA A 64 0.86 -8.52 8.76
C ALA A 64 0.95 -7.07 9.28
N GLY A 65 0.23 -6.14 8.66
CA GLY A 65 0.15 -4.75 9.11
C GLY A 65 -0.53 -4.62 10.49
N MET A 66 -1.62 -5.36 10.72
CA MET A 66 -2.26 -5.41 12.04
C MET A 66 -1.35 -6.00 13.10
N VAL A 67 -0.66 -7.11 12.81
CA VAL A 67 0.29 -7.75 13.72
C VAL A 67 1.45 -6.82 14.03
N ALA A 68 2.02 -6.16 13.02
CA ALA A 68 3.12 -5.21 13.20
C ALA A 68 2.70 -4.04 14.10
N ALA A 69 1.53 -3.44 13.89
CA ALA A 69 1.03 -2.37 14.75
C ALA A 69 0.74 -2.86 16.17
N ALA A 70 0.08 -4.00 16.33
CA ALA A 70 -0.23 -4.57 17.64
C ALA A 70 1.03 -4.93 18.43
N SER A 71 2.11 -5.30 17.74
CA SER A 71 3.38 -5.71 18.38
C SER A 71 4.18 -4.54 18.96
N VAL A 72 3.98 -3.30 18.47
CA VAL A 72 4.74 -2.13 18.93
C VAL A 72 3.91 -1.14 19.75
N VAL A 73 2.58 -1.27 19.75
CA VAL A 73 1.69 -0.40 20.52
C VAL A 73 1.51 -0.95 21.92
N VAL A 74 2.28 -0.42 22.88
CA VAL A 74 2.30 -0.93 24.27
C VAL A 74 1.34 -0.16 25.18
N ASP A 75 1.43 1.20 25.23
CA ASP A 75 0.83 2.02 26.27
C ASP A 75 -0.33 2.92 25.79
N LEU A 76 -1.12 2.46 24.82
CA LEU A 76 -2.30 3.18 24.37
C LEU A 76 -3.59 2.66 25.05
N PRO A 77 -4.55 3.56 25.33
CA PRO A 77 -5.90 3.14 25.70
C PRO A 77 -6.49 2.16 24.68
N PRO A 78 -7.32 1.18 25.10
CA PRO A 78 -7.81 0.11 24.23
C PRO A 78 -8.43 0.59 22.92
N VAL A 79 -9.21 1.67 22.95
CA VAL A 79 -9.85 2.23 21.74
C VAL A 79 -8.82 2.73 20.74
N LEU A 80 -7.78 3.44 21.20
CA LEU A 80 -6.70 3.95 20.34
C LEU A 80 -5.82 2.82 19.84
N LYS A 81 -5.54 1.82 20.67
CA LYS A 81 -4.78 0.62 20.28
C LYS A 81 -5.48 -0.12 19.14
N TRP A 82 -6.74 -0.46 19.28
CA TRP A 82 -7.48 -1.15 18.22
C TRP A 82 -7.68 -0.27 16.99
N GLY A 83 -7.89 1.04 17.17
CA GLY A 83 -7.92 2.00 16.07
C GLY A 83 -6.63 1.99 15.25
N ALA A 84 -5.47 2.04 15.92
CA ALA A 84 -4.16 2.00 15.25
C ALA A 84 -3.93 0.67 14.51
N VAL A 85 -4.30 -0.46 15.12
CA VAL A 85 -4.19 -1.80 14.51
C VAL A 85 -5.04 -1.91 13.24
N LEU A 86 -6.29 -1.47 13.30
CA LEU A 86 -7.19 -1.51 12.13
C LEU A 86 -6.73 -0.56 11.02
N LEU A 87 -6.27 0.64 11.38
CA LEU A 87 -5.72 1.60 10.41
C LEU A 87 -4.46 1.06 9.74
N ALA A 88 -3.57 0.41 10.49
CA ALA A 88 -2.35 -0.18 9.93
C ALA A 88 -2.66 -1.33 8.97
N GLY A 89 -3.61 -2.21 9.32
CA GLY A 89 -4.07 -3.27 8.43
C GLY A 89 -4.72 -2.71 7.16
N GLY A 90 -5.58 -1.70 7.31
CA GLY A 90 -6.21 -1.01 6.18
C GLY A 90 -5.18 -0.34 5.26
N ALA A 91 -4.22 0.39 5.82
CA ALA A 91 -3.14 1.03 5.06
C ALA A 91 -2.28 0.00 4.31
N ALA A 92 -1.91 -1.11 4.97
CA ALA A 92 -1.17 -2.19 4.33
C ALA A 92 -1.96 -2.83 3.17
N GLY A 93 -3.26 -3.07 3.36
CA GLY A 93 -4.14 -3.60 2.31
C GLY A 93 -4.28 -2.66 1.12
N VAL A 94 -4.45 -1.36 1.35
CA VAL A 94 -4.52 -0.34 0.28
C VAL A 94 -3.20 -0.27 -0.48
N THR A 95 -2.07 -0.27 0.22
CA THR A 95 -0.74 -0.24 -0.40
C THR A 95 -0.53 -1.48 -1.26
N GLN A 96 -0.80 -2.67 -0.72
CA GLN A 96 -0.66 -3.92 -1.45
C GLN A 96 -1.60 -3.98 -2.66
N GLY A 97 -2.86 -3.57 -2.51
CA GLY A 97 -3.81 -3.50 -3.62
C GLY A 97 -3.36 -2.54 -4.73
N ALA A 98 -2.72 -1.42 -4.38
CA ALA A 98 -2.15 -0.50 -5.35
C ALA A 98 -0.97 -1.13 -6.12
N THR A 99 -0.14 -1.92 -5.44
CA THR A 99 0.97 -2.67 -6.08
C THR A 99 0.44 -3.73 -7.04
N VAL A 100 -0.51 -4.56 -6.60
CA VAL A 100 -1.17 -5.57 -7.45
C VAL A 100 -1.78 -4.92 -8.70
N PHE A 101 -2.46 -3.79 -8.54
CA PHE A 101 -3.01 -3.04 -9.67
C PHE A 101 -1.94 -2.50 -10.62
N THR A 102 -0.80 -2.05 -10.09
CA THR A 102 0.33 -1.57 -10.89
C THR A 102 0.97 -2.71 -11.67
N ARG A 103 1.13 -3.89 -11.07
CA ARG A 103 1.63 -5.11 -11.73
C ARG A 103 0.66 -5.58 -12.81
N PHE A 104 -0.64 -5.58 -12.53
CA PHE A 104 -1.66 -5.89 -13.55
C PHE A 104 -1.54 -4.98 -14.78
N LYS A 105 -1.39 -3.67 -14.59
CA LYS A 105 -1.14 -2.72 -15.68
C LYS A 105 0.18 -2.99 -16.39
N SER A 106 1.24 -3.27 -15.66
CA SER A 106 2.55 -3.62 -16.24
C SER A 106 2.43 -4.86 -17.11
N THR A 107 1.74 -5.90 -16.64
CA THR A 107 1.51 -7.13 -17.39
C THR A 107 0.73 -6.87 -18.69
N THR A 108 -0.31 -6.05 -18.64
CA THR A 108 -1.12 -5.72 -19.84
C THR A 108 -0.37 -4.86 -20.86
N LEU A 109 0.57 -4.02 -20.43
CA LEU A 109 1.32 -3.11 -21.31
C LEU A 109 2.64 -3.71 -21.82
N THR A 110 3.28 -4.59 -21.04
CA THR A 110 4.64 -5.09 -21.32
C THR A 110 4.70 -6.62 -21.45
N GLY A 111 3.54 -7.31 -21.41
CA GLY A 111 3.52 -8.77 -21.37
C GLY A 111 4.13 -9.37 -20.09
N GLY A 112 4.23 -8.57 -19.00
CA GLY A 112 4.84 -8.99 -17.74
C GLY A 112 6.33 -8.67 -17.59
N MET A 113 7.00 -8.22 -18.63
CA MET A 113 8.44 -7.91 -18.60
C MET A 113 8.76 -6.74 -17.64
N GLY A 114 7.81 -5.86 -17.34
CA GLY A 114 7.95 -4.78 -16.38
C GLY A 114 7.79 -5.18 -14.92
N ASN A 115 7.21 -6.35 -14.63
CA ASN A 115 6.90 -6.78 -13.27
C ASN A 115 8.13 -6.90 -12.35
N PRO A 116 9.29 -7.45 -12.80
CA PRO A 116 10.49 -7.50 -11.97
C PRO A 116 10.98 -6.12 -11.51
N VAL A 117 10.82 -5.09 -12.37
CA VAL A 117 11.19 -3.71 -12.02
C VAL A 117 10.26 -3.16 -10.95
N VAL A 118 8.94 -3.35 -11.10
CA VAL A 118 7.95 -2.93 -10.10
C VAL A 118 8.21 -3.61 -8.77
N SER A 119 8.42 -4.92 -8.76
CA SER A 119 8.69 -5.71 -7.56
C SER A 119 10.00 -5.34 -6.87
N THR A 120 11.04 -5.03 -7.64
CA THR A 120 12.31 -4.55 -7.10
C THR A 120 12.16 -3.19 -6.42
N LEU A 121 11.43 -2.26 -7.05
CA LEU A 121 11.15 -0.95 -6.46
C LEU A 121 10.31 -1.07 -5.19
N GLU A 122 9.34 -1.98 -5.17
CA GLU A 122 8.54 -2.29 -3.99
C GLU A 122 9.40 -2.84 -2.85
N LEU A 123 10.25 -3.83 -3.13
CA LEU A 123 11.16 -4.41 -2.14
C LEU A 123 12.10 -3.35 -1.56
N VAL A 124 12.75 -2.55 -2.41
CA VAL A 124 13.67 -1.49 -1.96
C VAL A 124 12.93 -0.46 -1.11
N SER A 125 11.75 -0.01 -1.54
CA SER A 125 10.96 0.95 -0.78
C SER A 125 10.47 0.37 0.56
N ALA A 126 10.08 -0.90 0.60
CA ALA A 126 9.67 -1.57 1.83
C ALA A 126 10.84 -1.71 2.82
N VAL A 127 12.04 -2.06 2.36
CA VAL A 127 13.25 -2.14 3.20
C VAL A 127 13.61 -0.76 3.74
N VAL A 128 13.72 0.24 2.86
CA VAL A 128 14.08 1.62 3.26
C VAL A 128 13.07 2.18 4.26
N THR A 129 11.76 2.05 3.97
CA THR A 129 10.72 2.54 4.86
C THR A 129 10.73 1.81 6.20
N SER A 130 10.98 0.50 6.22
CA SER A 130 11.06 -0.28 7.46
C SER A 130 12.24 0.16 8.33
N VAL A 131 13.42 0.36 7.74
CA VAL A 131 14.61 0.86 8.45
C VAL A 131 14.35 2.26 8.98
N LEU A 132 13.82 3.16 8.16
CA LEU A 132 13.49 4.52 8.58
C LEU A 132 12.44 4.53 9.71
N ALA A 133 11.44 3.66 9.63
CA ALA A 133 10.39 3.57 10.66
C ALA A 133 10.94 3.11 12.02
N ILE A 134 11.98 2.27 12.04
CA ILE A 134 12.62 1.80 13.27
C ILE A 134 13.52 2.89 13.86
N PHE A 135 14.36 3.54 13.06
CA PHE A 135 15.36 4.49 13.55
C PHE A 135 14.87 5.95 13.61
N LEU A 136 13.94 6.33 12.77
CA LEU A 136 13.42 7.69 12.63
C LEU A 136 11.86 7.70 12.53
N PRO A 137 11.15 7.16 13.55
CA PRO A 137 9.71 6.91 13.45
C PRO A 137 8.89 8.17 13.17
N MET A 138 9.20 9.31 13.81
CA MET A 138 8.47 10.56 13.58
C MET A 138 8.69 11.13 12.18
N LEU A 139 9.92 11.08 11.67
CA LEU A 139 10.22 11.51 10.30
C LEU A 139 9.50 10.62 9.27
N THR A 140 9.52 9.32 9.48
CA THR A 140 8.84 8.36 8.60
C THR A 140 7.33 8.57 8.60
N LEU A 141 6.73 8.77 9.78
CA LEU A 141 5.31 9.07 9.90
C LEU A 141 4.93 10.32 9.09
N VAL A 142 5.67 11.42 9.29
CA VAL A 142 5.43 12.68 8.57
C VAL A 142 5.60 12.48 7.06
N ALA A 143 6.67 11.81 6.62
CA ALA A 143 6.92 11.55 5.21
C ALA A 143 5.80 10.71 4.57
N VAL A 144 5.35 9.63 5.24
CA VAL A 144 4.26 8.77 4.75
C VAL A 144 2.94 9.54 4.69
N LEU A 145 2.62 10.36 5.70
CA LEU A 145 1.41 11.20 5.70
C LEU A 145 1.45 12.24 4.56
N LEU A 146 2.57 12.90 4.34
CA LEU A 146 2.74 13.85 3.24
C LEU A 146 2.59 13.17 1.87
N LEU A 147 3.19 11.99 1.69
CA LEU A 147 3.03 11.20 0.48
C LEU A 147 1.58 10.77 0.27
N PHE A 148 0.90 10.33 1.32
CA PHE A 148 -0.51 9.95 1.25
C PHE A 148 -1.41 11.14 0.85
N VAL A 149 -1.21 12.31 1.45
CA VAL A 149 -1.94 13.54 1.11
C VAL A 149 -1.62 13.97 -0.33
N PHE A 150 -0.36 13.91 -0.74
CA PHE A 150 0.05 14.23 -2.11
C PHE A 150 -0.63 13.29 -3.13
N PHE A 151 -0.59 11.99 -2.89
CA PHE A 151 -1.21 10.98 -3.78
C PHE A 151 -2.73 11.13 -3.86
N THR A 152 -3.40 11.31 -2.72
CA THR A 152 -4.87 11.52 -2.68
C THR A 152 -5.27 12.79 -3.43
N ARG A 153 -4.56 13.88 -3.25
CA ARG A 153 -4.80 15.13 -4.00
C ARG A 153 -4.57 14.96 -5.50
N ARG A 154 -3.51 14.24 -5.87
CA ARG A 154 -3.20 13.99 -7.28
C ARG A 154 -4.26 13.11 -7.95
N VAL A 155 -4.65 12.03 -7.31
CA VAL A 155 -5.70 11.12 -7.81
C VAL A 155 -7.06 11.85 -7.91
N HIS A 156 -7.42 12.61 -6.88
CA HIS A 156 -8.64 13.39 -6.85
C HIS A 156 -8.65 14.42 -8.00
N GLY A 157 -7.56 15.15 -8.22
CA GLY A 157 -7.42 16.12 -9.31
C GLY A 157 -7.58 15.48 -10.71
N VAL A 158 -7.02 14.29 -10.92
CA VAL A 158 -7.13 13.54 -12.19
C VAL A 158 -8.55 13.01 -12.41
N LEU A 159 -9.20 12.49 -11.37
CA LEU A 159 -10.54 11.88 -11.49
C LEU A 159 -11.63 12.95 -11.66
N PHE A 160 -11.59 14.01 -10.88
CA PHE A 160 -12.62 15.05 -10.89
C PHE A 160 -12.36 16.12 -11.94
N GLY A 161 -11.12 16.46 -12.26
CA GLY A 161 -10.77 17.36 -13.35
C GLY A 161 -11.26 16.85 -14.71
N ARG A 162 -11.16 15.53 -14.96
CA ARG A 162 -11.67 14.89 -16.18
C ARG A 162 -13.21 14.92 -16.27
N ARG A 163 -13.91 14.80 -15.13
CA ARG A 163 -15.38 14.92 -15.09
C ARG A 163 -15.85 16.34 -15.39
N ALA A 164 -15.20 17.33 -14.80
CA ALA A 164 -15.50 18.74 -15.06
C ALA A 164 -15.23 19.13 -16.52
N ALA A 165 -14.11 18.69 -17.11
CA ALA A 165 -13.78 18.92 -18.51
C ALA A 165 -14.79 18.24 -19.47
N ARG A 166 -15.23 17.01 -19.17
CA ARG A 166 -16.28 16.32 -19.96
C ARG A 166 -17.63 17.00 -19.84
N ALA A 167 -18.02 17.47 -18.65
CA ALA A 167 -19.26 18.21 -18.45
C ALA A 167 -19.25 19.55 -19.20
N ALA A 168 -18.13 20.28 -19.18
CA ALA A 168 -17.95 21.52 -19.92
C ALA A 168 -17.98 21.29 -21.44
N ALA A 169 -17.36 20.24 -21.97
CA ALA A 169 -17.41 19.88 -23.38
C ALA A 169 -18.80 19.44 -23.81
N ALA A 170 -19.56 18.73 -23.00
CA ALA A 170 -20.94 18.35 -23.26
C ALA A 170 -21.88 19.59 -23.27
N ALA A 171 -21.64 20.54 -22.37
CA ALA A 171 -22.39 21.80 -22.35
C ALA A 171 -22.08 22.70 -23.57
N ALA A 172 -20.85 22.71 -24.06
CA ALA A 172 -20.42 23.45 -25.24
C ALA A 172 -21.00 22.85 -26.56
N ASN A 173 -21.17 21.52 -26.61
CA ASN A 173 -21.73 20.78 -27.75
C ASN A 173 -23.24 20.51 -27.59
N GLY A 174 -23.94 21.29 -26.76
CA GLY A 174 -25.40 21.19 -26.62
C GLY A 174 -26.14 21.38 -27.97
N PRO A 175 -27.38 20.86 -28.10
CA PRO A 175 -28.10 20.90 -29.37
C PRO A 175 -28.22 22.33 -29.90
N PRO A 176 -28.07 22.50 -31.23
CA PRO A 176 -28.13 23.81 -31.83
C PRO A 176 -29.47 24.52 -31.47
N LYS A 177 -29.38 25.77 -31.02
CA LYS A 177 -30.56 26.57 -30.71
C LYS A 177 -31.42 26.63 -31.95
N VAL A 178 -32.56 25.94 -31.96
CA VAL A 178 -33.54 26.02 -33.01
C VAL A 178 -34.01 27.48 -33.10
N PRO A 179 -33.85 28.17 -34.24
CA PRO A 179 -34.34 29.53 -34.40
C PRO A 179 -35.86 29.54 -34.19
N ARG A 180 -36.37 30.29 -33.23
CA ARG A 180 -37.80 30.52 -33.10
C ARG A 180 -38.23 31.33 -34.30
N GLY A 181 -38.90 30.66 -35.23
CA GLY A 181 -39.51 31.36 -36.36
C GLY A 181 -40.49 32.45 -35.90
N PRO A 182 -40.71 33.48 -36.75
CA PRO A 182 -41.60 34.59 -36.41
C PRO A 182 -43.03 34.07 -36.14
N MET A 183 -43.60 34.46 -34.99
CA MET A 183 -44.99 34.21 -34.68
C MET A 183 -45.86 34.92 -35.78
N ARG A 184 -46.51 34.15 -36.61
CA ARG A 184 -47.56 34.70 -37.48
C ARG A 184 -48.74 35.15 -36.61
N ARG A 185 -49.09 36.43 -36.66
CA ARG A 185 -50.35 37.00 -36.17
C ARG A 185 -51.43 36.72 -37.15
#